data_5ba564aa4f3060c3cefc5841bf9f3a2b
#
_entry.id   5ba564aa4f3060c3cefc5841bf9f3a2b
#
_cell.length_a   1.000
_cell.length_b   1.000
_cell.length_c   1.000
_cell.angle_alpha   90.00
_cell.angle_beta   90.00
_cell.angle_gamma   90.00
#
_symmetry.space_group_name_H-M   'P 1'
#
loop_
_entity.id
_entity.type
_entity.pdbx_description
1 polymer ?
#
loop_
_entity_poly.entity_id
_entity_poly.type
_entity_poly.pdbx_seq_one_letter_code
_entity_poly.pdbx_strand_id
1 'polypeptide(L)'
;MTADPIPVSGAWRPGDEPGRRRFATLFTERPHVLEAGGRLAQVVVAYETYGTLASDGSNALLVLHALTGDSHVAGPAGPGHLHPGWWDDVVGPGRAIDTDRWFVVCPNVLGGCQGTTGPSSEDPETGRPYGSRFPLVTVRDQAVVEAALADALGIERWAAIVGGSMGGQ
;
A
#
# COMPACT_ATOMS: atom_id res chain seq x y z
N MET A 1 -2.61 30.96 20.78
CA MET A 1 -3.37 30.64 19.57
C MET A 1 -3.58 29.12 19.58
N THR A 2 -4.76 28.67 19.90
CA THR A 2 -5.11 27.25 19.78
C THR A 2 -5.18 26.93 18.29
N ALA A 3 -4.35 25.99 17.85
CA ALA A 3 -4.43 25.52 16.47
C ALA A 3 -5.86 25.00 16.22
N ASP A 4 -6.46 25.40 15.10
CA ASP A 4 -7.75 24.84 14.69
C ASP A 4 -7.62 23.32 14.66
N PRO A 5 -8.62 22.59 15.15
CA PRO A 5 -8.60 21.14 15.13
C PRO A 5 -8.48 20.68 13.68
N ILE A 6 -7.48 19.81 13.41
CA ILE A 6 -7.30 19.24 12.10
C ILE A 6 -8.61 18.51 11.74
N PRO A 7 -9.17 18.75 10.54
CA PRO A 7 -10.41 18.10 10.13
C PRO A 7 -10.30 16.59 10.29
N VAL A 8 -11.32 15.95 10.82
CA VAL A 8 -11.40 14.49 10.88
C VAL A 8 -11.35 13.97 9.44
N SER A 9 -10.30 13.23 9.12
CA SER A 9 -10.17 12.56 7.82
C SER A 9 -10.09 11.05 8.07
N GLY A 10 -10.56 10.24 7.12
CA GLY A 10 -10.40 8.78 7.16
C GLY A 10 -8.96 8.32 6.84
N ALA A 11 -8.01 9.24 6.68
CA ALA A 11 -6.63 8.90 6.42
C ALA A 11 -5.95 8.33 7.66
N TRP A 12 -5.27 7.21 7.51
CA TRP A 12 -4.39 6.66 8.53
C TRP A 12 -3.19 7.58 8.77
N ARG A 13 -2.75 7.69 10.02
CA ARG A 13 -1.62 8.53 10.42
C ARG A 13 -0.66 7.74 11.30
N PRO A 14 0.63 8.09 11.33
CA PRO A 14 1.56 7.55 12.30
C PRO A 14 1.04 7.74 13.72
N GLY A 15 0.94 6.61 14.46
CA GLY A 15 0.34 6.57 15.80
C GLY A 15 -1.09 6.04 15.85
N ASP A 16 -1.80 5.97 14.71
CA ASP A 16 -3.05 5.24 14.63
C ASP A 16 -2.80 3.72 14.71
N GLU A 17 -3.83 2.97 15.10
CA GLU A 17 -3.77 1.51 15.15
C GLU A 17 -3.45 0.93 13.77
N PRO A 18 -2.35 0.21 13.58
CA PRO A 18 -1.95 -0.30 12.27
C PRO A 18 -2.82 -1.46 11.77
N GLY A 19 -3.48 -2.17 12.68
CA GLY A 19 -4.19 -3.40 12.35
C GLY A 19 -3.24 -4.46 11.82
N ARG A 20 -3.52 -4.97 10.64
CA ARG A 20 -2.67 -5.96 9.95
C ARG A 20 -1.61 -5.33 9.05
N ARG A 21 -1.63 -4.01 8.88
CA ARG A 21 -0.67 -3.30 8.02
C ARG A 21 0.76 -3.51 8.48
N ARG A 22 1.61 -3.78 7.51
CA ARG A 22 3.07 -3.73 7.61
C ARG A 22 3.54 -2.54 6.81
N PHE A 23 4.75 -2.08 7.09
CA PHE A 23 5.30 -0.91 6.43
C PHE A 23 6.69 -1.23 5.90
N ALA A 24 6.95 -0.87 4.65
CA ALA A 24 8.27 -0.91 4.04
C ALA A 24 8.67 0.51 3.65
N THR A 25 9.89 0.91 3.99
CA THR A 25 10.47 2.19 3.55
C THR A 25 11.38 1.93 2.36
N LEU A 26 11.04 2.51 1.23
CA LEU A 26 11.69 2.32 -0.06
C LEU A 26 12.42 3.60 -0.48
N PHE A 27 13.37 3.47 -1.41
CA PHE A 27 14.14 4.59 -2.00
C PHE A 27 14.97 5.38 -0.98
N THR A 28 15.45 4.71 0.07
CA THR A 28 16.22 5.34 1.16
C THR A 28 17.58 5.86 0.73
N GLU A 29 18.21 5.26 -0.29
CA GLU A 29 19.52 5.67 -0.79
C GLU A 29 19.42 6.71 -1.92
N ARG A 30 18.34 6.65 -2.70
CA ARG A 30 18.10 7.56 -3.83
C ARG A 30 16.64 7.91 -3.90
N PRO A 31 16.31 9.21 -4.01
CA PRO A 31 14.92 9.64 -4.15
C PRO A 31 14.23 8.99 -5.35
N HIS A 32 12.96 8.66 -5.20
CA HIS A 32 12.12 8.25 -6.33
C HIS A 32 11.82 9.46 -7.20
N VAL A 33 12.27 9.41 -8.45
CA VAL A 33 11.99 10.43 -9.45
C VAL A 33 10.71 10.05 -10.17
N LEU A 34 9.72 10.94 -10.13
CA LEU A 34 8.40 10.70 -10.69
C LEU A 34 8.36 11.01 -12.18
N GLU A 35 7.54 10.27 -12.93
CA GLU A 35 7.38 10.42 -14.40
C GLU A 35 6.94 11.81 -14.82
N ALA A 36 6.03 12.42 -14.06
CA ALA A 36 5.54 13.78 -14.33
C ALA A 36 6.46 14.91 -13.82
N GLY A 37 7.62 14.55 -13.30
CA GLY A 37 8.55 15.47 -12.64
C GLY A 37 8.33 15.53 -11.13
N GLY A 38 9.30 16.06 -10.41
CA GLY A 38 9.33 16.02 -8.96
C GLY A 38 10.00 14.74 -8.42
N ARG A 39 10.07 14.65 -7.11
CA ARG A 39 10.71 13.53 -6.43
C ARG A 39 10.11 13.31 -5.05
N LEU A 40 10.19 12.09 -4.57
CA LEU A 40 9.93 11.73 -3.19
C LEU A 40 11.24 11.23 -2.57
N ALA A 41 11.66 11.83 -1.46
CA ALA A 41 12.93 11.52 -0.79
C ALA A 41 12.98 10.05 -0.34
N GLN A 42 11.84 9.56 0.11
CA GLN A 42 11.57 8.17 0.44
C GLN A 42 10.08 7.89 0.24
N VAL A 43 9.73 6.62 0.11
CA VAL A 43 8.34 6.18 0.02
C VAL A 43 8.11 5.12 1.09
N VAL A 44 7.18 5.37 2.00
CA VAL A 44 6.65 4.35 2.89
C VAL A 44 5.48 3.67 2.19
N VAL A 45 5.48 2.35 2.13
CA VAL A 45 4.37 1.56 1.61
C VAL A 45 3.74 0.78 2.76
N ALA A 46 2.46 1.02 3.01
CA ALA A 46 1.64 0.18 3.85
C ALA A 46 1.14 -1.01 3.02
N TYR A 47 1.25 -2.22 3.54
CA TYR A 47 0.82 -3.42 2.82
C TYR A 47 0.37 -4.51 3.80
N GLU A 48 -0.41 -5.44 3.33
CA GLU A 48 -0.76 -6.65 4.08
C GLU A 48 -0.36 -7.89 3.29
N THR A 49 -0.13 -8.98 4.02
CA THR A 49 0.22 -10.27 3.42
C THR A 49 -0.63 -11.38 3.98
N TYR A 50 -0.92 -12.37 3.12
CA TYR A 50 -1.72 -13.55 3.46
C TYR A 50 -1.07 -14.79 2.87
N GLY A 51 -1.10 -15.89 3.60
CA GLY A 51 -0.40 -17.11 3.23
C GLY A 51 1.10 -17.08 3.54
N THR A 52 1.84 -17.99 2.96
CA THR A 52 3.28 -18.15 3.19
C THR A 52 4.03 -18.15 1.86
N LEU A 53 5.08 -17.34 1.76
CA LEU A 53 5.95 -17.31 0.59
C LEU A 53 6.72 -18.63 0.50
N ALA A 54 6.66 -19.28 -0.65
CA ALA A 54 7.45 -20.47 -0.93
C ALA A 54 8.95 -20.13 -0.93
N SER A 55 9.78 -21.09 -0.59
CA SER A 55 11.24 -20.88 -0.50
C SER A 55 11.90 -20.47 -1.83
N ASP A 56 11.26 -20.80 -2.96
CA ASP A 56 11.66 -20.41 -4.30
C ASP A 56 10.95 -19.14 -4.83
N GLY A 57 10.13 -18.52 -4.00
CA GLY A 57 9.37 -17.29 -4.34
C GLY A 57 8.30 -17.46 -5.41
N SER A 58 8.01 -18.69 -5.86
CA SER A 58 7.20 -18.95 -7.06
C SER A 58 5.70 -18.69 -6.89
N ASN A 59 5.22 -18.54 -5.65
CA ASN A 59 3.79 -18.44 -5.33
C ASN A 59 3.32 -17.04 -4.91
N ALA A 60 4.07 -15.99 -5.21
CA ALA A 60 3.70 -14.63 -4.85
C ALA A 60 2.64 -14.04 -5.80
N LEU A 61 1.54 -13.55 -5.25
CA LEU A 61 0.48 -12.83 -5.96
C LEU A 61 0.42 -11.38 -5.49
N LEU A 62 0.37 -10.45 -6.43
CA LEU A 62 0.10 -9.03 -6.15
C LEU A 62 -1.38 -8.76 -6.36
N VAL A 63 -2.05 -8.21 -5.35
CA VAL A 63 -3.45 -7.78 -5.43
C VAL A 63 -3.52 -6.27 -5.28
N LEU A 64 -4.10 -5.60 -6.29
CA LEU A 64 -4.17 -4.15 -6.39
C LEU A 64 -5.61 -3.67 -6.16
N HIS A 65 -5.78 -2.77 -5.19
CA HIS A 65 -7.09 -2.30 -4.78
C HIS A 65 -7.70 -1.25 -5.73
N ALA A 66 -9.02 -1.16 -5.72
CA ALA A 66 -9.75 -0.07 -6.38
C ALA A 66 -9.53 1.27 -5.65
N LEU A 67 -9.94 2.39 -6.25
CA LEU A 67 -9.77 3.74 -5.70
C LEU A 67 -10.23 3.87 -4.23
N THR A 68 -11.30 3.18 -3.86
CA THR A 68 -11.89 3.23 -2.51
C THR A 68 -11.41 2.12 -1.58
N GLY A 69 -10.53 1.24 -2.06
CA GLY A 69 -9.92 0.16 -1.28
C GLY A 69 -8.63 0.60 -0.59
N ASP A 70 -8.05 -0.36 0.11
CA ASP A 70 -6.74 -0.23 0.77
C ASP A 70 -6.04 -1.61 0.80
N SER A 71 -4.99 -1.74 1.60
CA SER A 71 -4.26 -3.00 1.78
C SER A 71 -5.08 -4.13 2.42
N HIS A 72 -6.20 -3.80 3.10
CA HIS A 72 -7.02 -4.80 3.79
C HIS A 72 -7.93 -5.57 2.83
N VAL A 73 -7.33 -6.49 2.07
CA VAL A 73 -8.07 -7.26 1.05
C VAL A 73 -8.91 -8.38 1.65
N ALA A 74 -8.50 -8.95 2.80
CA ALA A 74 -9.18 -10.06 3.46
C ALA A 74 -9.07 -10.00 4.98
N GLY A 75 -10.00 -10.65 5.66
CA GLY A 75 -10.07 -10.73 7.11
C GLY A 75 -11.19 -9.88 7.71
N PRO A 76 -11.50 -10.07 8.99
CA PRO A 76 -12.58 -9.36 9.66
C PRO A 76 -12.23 -7.90 9.93
N ALA A 77 -13.26 -7.08 10.12
CA ALA A 77 -13.09 -5.78 10.75
C ALA A 77 -12.49 -5.91 12.16
N GLY A 78 -11.72 -4.92 12.57
CA GLY A 78 -11.05 -4.92 13.87
C GLY A 78 -10.21 -3.65 14.07
N PRO A 79 -9.33 -3.64 15.08
CA PRO A 79 -8.44 -2.52 15.29
C PRO A 79 -7.67 -2.17 14.01
N GLY A 80 -7.68 -0.89 13.63
CA GLY A 80 -7.05 -0.39 12.41
C GLY A 80 -7.84 -0.63 11.10
N HIS A 81 -8.90 -1.45 11.13
CA HIS A 81 -9.73 -1.76 9.97
C HIS A 81 -11.21 -1.69 10.33
N LEU A 82 -11.88 -0.61 9.92
CA LEU A 82 -13.29 -0.37 10.27
C LEU A 82 -14.27 -1.33 9.57
N HIS A 83 -13.84 -1.95 8.49
CA HIS A 83 -14.64 -2.87 7.67
C HIS A 83 -13.88 -4.17 7.42
N PRO A 84 -14.58 -5.28 7.13
CA PRO A 84 -13.95 -6.49 6.62
C PRO A 84 -13.18 -6.22 5.32
N GLY A 85 -12.23 -7.09 5.01
CA GLY A 85 -11.48 -7.02 3.75
C GLY A 85 -12.40 -6.93 2.54
N TRP A 86 -12.05 -6.04 1.59
CA TRP A 86 -12.92 -5.72 0.45
C TRP A 86 -13.07 -6.87 -0.56
N TRP A 87 -12.23 -7.91 -0.48
CA TRP A 87 -12.33 -9.18 -1.21
C TRP A 87 -12.28 -10.39 -0.26
N ASP A 88 -12.83 -10.25 0.92
CA ASP A 88 -12.81 -11.33 1.91
C ASP A 88 -13.43 -12.63 1.37
N ASP A 89 -14.43 -12.55 0.50
CA ASP A 89 -15.03 -13.73 -0.15
C ASP A 89 -14.15 -14.35 -1.26
N VAL A 90 -13.12 -13.68 -1.73
CA VAL A 90 -12.25 -14.11 -2.84
C VAL A 90 -10.89 -14.57 -2.36
N VAL A 91 -10.33 -13.89 -1.35
CA VAL A 91 -8.98 -14.14 -0.80
C VAL A 91 -9.09 -14.83 0.54
N GLY A 92 -8.48 -15.99 0.68
CA GLY A 92 -8.46 -16.75 1.94
C GLY A 92 -8.26 -18.25 1.72
N PRO A 93 -8.13 -19.04 2.79
CA PRO A 93 -7.99 -20.50 2.69
C PRO A 93 -9.15 -21.13 1.92
N GLY A 94 -8.83 -21.91 0.89
CA GLY A 94 -9.81 -22.61 0.06
C GLY A 94 -10.69 -21.70 -0.82
N ARG A 95 -10.40 -20.41 -0.93
CA ARG A 95 -11.12 -19.44 -1.77
C ARG A 95 -10.52 -19.37 -3.17
N ALA A 96 -11.08 -18.53 -4.06
CA ALA A 96 -10.59 -18.39 -5.43
C ALA A 96 -9.11 -17.99 -5.50
N ILE A 97 -8.68 -17.09 -4.62
CA ILE A 97 -7.28 -16.79 -4.33
C ILE A 97 -6.96 -17.49 -3.01
N ASP A 98 -6.56 -18.76 -3.13
CA ASP A 98 -6.34 -19.65 -2.00
C ASP A 98 -5.02 -19.35 -1.29
N THR A 99 -5.10 -18.82 -0.08
CA THR A 99 -3.92 -18.46 0.72
C THR A 99 -3.19 -19.65 1.34
N ASP A 100 -3.72 -20.88 1.24
CA ASP A 100 -2.97 -22.10 1.54
C ASP A 100 -1.94 -22.43 0.42
N ARG A 101 -2.14 -21.86 -0.76
CA ARG A 101 -1.29 -22.07 -1.94
C ARG A 101 -0.49 -20.82 -2.32
N TRP A 102 -1.09 -19.65 -2.17
CA TRP A 102 -0.55 -18.38 -2.64
C TRP A 102 -0.12 -17.49 -1.49
N PHE A 103 1.01 -16.85 -1.68
CA PHE A 103 1.43 -15.72 -0.84
C PHE A 103 0.92 -14.44 -1.47
N VAL A 104 -0.16 -13.91 -0.92
CA VAL A 104 -0.81 -12.69 -1.41
C VAL A 104 -0.17 -11.48 -0.75
N VAL A 105 0.19 -10.49 -1.55
CA VAL A 105 0.63 -9.15 -1.11
C VAL A 105 -0.37 -8.14 -1.64
N CYS A 106 -0.93 -7.33 -0.76
CA CYS A 106 -1.83 -6.23 -1.12
C CYS A 106 -1.25 -4.92 -0.57
N PRO A 107 -0.57 -4.09 -1.39
CA PRO A 107 -0.13 -2.77 -0.99
C PRO A 107 -1.27 -1.77 -1.03
N ASN A 108 -1.20 -0.73 -0.19
CA ASN A 108 -1.92 0.50 -0.42
C ASN A 108 -1.10 1.35 -1.39
N VAL A 109 -1.72 1.80 -2.49
CA VAL A 109 -1.00 2.45 -3.60
C VAL A 109 -0.32 3.75 -3.20
N LEU A 110 0.75 4.12 -3.89
CA LEU A 110 1.39 5.43 -3.78
C LEU A 110 0.37 6.55 -4.06
N GLY A 111 0.32 7.54 -3.20
CA GLY A 111 -0.69 8.60 -3.26
C GLY A 111 -1.99 8.28 -2.52
N GLY A 112 -2.14 7.07 -1.99
CA GLY A 112 -3.27 6.66 -1.15
C GLY A 112 -3.20 7.27 0.25
N CYS A 113 -4.26 7.03 1.04
CA CYS A 113 -4.40 7.64 2.37
C CYS A 113 -4.40 6.62 3.53
N GLN A 114 -4.11 5.35 3.26
CA GLN A 114 -4.16 4.29 4.27
C GLN A 114 -2.76 3.79 4.65
N GLY A 115 -1.84 4.74 4.92
CA GLY A 115 -0.52 4.47 5.47
C GLY A 115 0.63 4.48 4.44
N THR A 116 0.36 4.41 3.14
CA THR A 116 1.36 4.65 2.11
C THR A 116 1.57 6.16 1.90
N THR A 117 2.80 6.54 1.54
CA THR A 117 3.15 7.94 1.24
C THR A 117 2.15 8.56 0.26
N GLY A 118 1.54 9.64 0.67
CA GLY A 118 0.50 10.35 -0.06
C GLY A 118 0.29 11.77 0.47
N PRO A 119 -0.76 12.46 0.03
CA PRO A 119 -1.02 13.85 0.45
C PRO A 119 -1.14 14.06 1.95
N SER A 120 -1.58 13.05 2.71
CA SER A 120 -1.69 13.10 4.17
C SER A 120 -0.37 12.82 4.90
N SER A 121 0.63 12.33 4.20
CA SER A 121 1.94 12.03 4.78
C SER A 121 2.73 13.30 5.07
N GLU A 122 3.60 13.24 6.08
CA GLU A 122 4.51 14.31 6.39
C GLU A 122 5.58 14.43 5.30
N ASP A 123 5.75 15.65 4.82
CA ASP A 123 6.83 16.04 3.94
C ASP A 123 8.10 16.23 4.80
N PRO A 124 9.15 15.41 4.59
CA PRO A 124 10.36 15.45 5.42
C PRO A 124 11.13 16.77 5.30
N GLU A 125 10.92 17.55 4.25
CA GLU A 125 11.57 18.85 4.07
C GLU A 125 10.91 19.93 4.93
N THR A 126 9.63 19.80 5.25
CA THR A 126 8.88 20.86 5.94
C THR A 126 8.31 20.44 7.30
N GLY A 127 8.28 19.16 7.62
CA GLY A 127 7.65 18.60 8.82
C GLY A 127 6.13 18.82 8.86
N ARG A 128 5.49 19.00 7.71
CA ARG A 128 4.05 19.22 7.56
C ARG A 128 3.47 18.28 6.51
N PRO A 129 2.18 17.95 6.58
CA PRO A 129 1.56 17.16 5.52
C PRO A 129 1.77 17.80 4.15
N TYR A 130 2.03 16.96 3.15
CA TYR A 130 2.16 17.44 1.76
C TYR A 130 0.92 18.23 1.31
N GLY A 131 -0.28 17.73 1.61
CA GLY A 131 -1.52 18.33 1.16
C GLY A 131 -1.55 18.50 -0.36
N SER A 132 -1.92 19.68 -0.83
CA SER A 132 -1.95 20.02 -2.25
C SER A 132 -0.55 20.17 -2.89
N ARG A 133 0.52 20.10 -2.12
CA ARG A 133 1.90 20.10 -2.61
C ARG A 133 2.41 18.70 -2.95
N PHE A 134 1.62 17.67 -2.66
CA PHE A 134 1.98 16.30 -3.05
C PHE A 134 2.19 16.24 -4.56
N PRO A 135 3.31 15.70 -5.05
CA PRO A 135 3.62 15.70 -6.46
C PRO A 135 2.61 14.86 -7.26
N LEU A 136 2.49 15.16 -8.55
CA LEU A 136 1.66 14.37 -9.45
C LEU A 136 2.27 12.97 -9.60
N VAL A 137 1.47 11.95 -9.31
CA VAL A 137 1.82 10.53 -9.40
C VAL A 137 1.07 9.90 -10.56
N THR A 138 1.78 9.16 -11.40
CA THR A 138 1.21 8.38 -12.50
C THR A 138 1.03 6.91 -12.12
N VAL A 139 0.28 6.16 -12.92
CA VAL A 139 0.17 4.69 -12.75
C VAL A 139 1.55 4.02 -12.89
N ARG A 140 2.43 4.56 -13.73
CA ARG A 140 3.80 4.05 -13.87
C ARG A 140 4.62 4.25 -12.58
N ASP A 141 4.46 5.39 -11.91
CA ASP A 141 5.12 5.61 -10.61
C ASP A 141 4.64 4.61 -9.56
N GLN A 142 3.33 4.31 -9.54
CA GLN A 142 2.77 3.27 -8.67
C GLN A 142 3.39 1.90 -8.96
N ALA A 143 3.45 1.50 -10.23
CA ALA A 143 4.05 0.22 -10.63
C ALA A 143 5.54 0.12 -10.26
N VAL A 144 6.31 1.23 -10.34
CA VAL A 144 7.71 1.27 -9.89
C VAL A 144 7.82 1.07 -8.38
N VAL A 145 6.93 1.66 -7.61
CA VAL A 145 6.90 1.48 -6.15
C VAL A 145 6.52 0.05 -5.77
N GLU A 146 5.59 -0.59 -6.48
CA GLU A 146 5.19 -1.98 -6.27
C GLU A 146 6.29 -2.97 -6.66
N ALA A 147 7.07 -2.67 -7.70
CA ALA A 147 8.27 -3.44 -8.04
C ALA A 147 9.34 -3.32 -6.94
N ALA A 148 9.58 -2.10 -6.43
CA ALA A 148 10.51 -1.90 -5.32
C ALA A 148 10.03 -2.57 -4.01
N LEU A 149 8.71 -2.68 -3.80
CA LEU A 149 8.17 -3.46 -2.69
C LEU A 149 8.45 -4.95 -2.87
N ALA A 150 8.32 -5.49 -4.10
CA ALA A 150 8.66 -6.88 -4.39
C ALA A 150 10.12 -7.16 -4.03
N ASP A 151 11.06 -6.30 -4.46
CA ASP A 151 12.48 -6.42 -4.14
C ASP A 151 12.71 -6.42 -2.61
N ALA A 152 12.05 -5.51 -1.89
CA ALA A 152 12.15 -5.42 -0.43
C ALA A 152 11.59 -6.66 0.30
N LEU A 153 10.66 -7.38 -0.32
CA LEU A 153 10.08 -8.62 0.21
C LEU A 153 10.82 -9.89 -0.28
N GLY A 154 11.85 -9.76 -1.11
CA GLY A 154 12.59 -10.88 -1.69
C GLY A 154 11.78 -11.63 -2.76
N ILE A 155 10.85 -10.96 -3.43
CA ILE A 155 10.02 -11.51 -4.49
C ILE A 155 10.63 -11.12 -5.83
N GLU A 156 11.25 -12.07 -6.51
CA GLU A 156 11.87 -11.83 -7.84
C GLU A 156 10.83 -11.69 -8.96
N ARG A 157 9.68 -12.33 -8.80
CA ARG A 157 8.64 -12.37 -9.82
C ARG A 157 7.27 -12.65 -9.21
N TRP A 158 6.27 -11.90 -9.62
CA TRP A 158 4.87 -12.21 -9.32
C TRP A 158 4.39 -13.39 -10.17
N ALA A 159 3.79 -14.40 -9.55
CA ALA A 159 3.11 -15.49 -10.26
C ALA A 159 1.88 -14.97 -11.01
N ALA A 160 1.18 -14.02 -10.40
CA ALA A 160 0.13 -13.25 -11.06
C ALA A 160 -0.06 -11.88 -10.40
N ILE A 161 -0.63 -10.95 -11.16
CA ILE A 161 -1.09 -9.64 -10.69
C ILE A 161 -2.58 -9.56 -10.96
N VAL A 162 -3.35 -9.23 -9.93
CA VAL A 162 -4.81 -9.17 -10.00
C VAL A 162 -5.27 -7.82 -9.43
N GLY A 163 -6.11 -7.12 -10.15
CA GLY A 163 -6.62 -5.83 -9.70
C GLY A 163 -8.01 -5.54 -10.23
N GLY A 164 -8.74 -4.74 -9.49
CA GLY A 164 -10.07 -4.27 -9.87
C GLY A 164 -10.09 -2.77 -10.12
N SER A 165 -10.78 -2.30 -11.16
CA SER A 165 -10.94 -0.86 -11.46
C SER A 165 -9.58 -0.17 -11.61
N MET A 166 -9.27 0.83 -10.77
CA MET A 166 -7.97 1.50 -10.74
C MET A 166 -6.81 0.50 -10.63
N GLY A 167 -6.92 -0.52 -9.79
CA GLY A 167 -5.87 -1.55 -9.66
C GLY A 167 -5.72 -2.46 -10.88
N GLY A 168 -6.60 -2.36 -11.88
CA GLY A 168 -6.53 -3.11 -13.14
C GLY A 168 -5.93 -2.29 -14.30
N GLN A 169 -5.47 -1.08 -14.06
CA GLN A 169 -4.83 -0.21 -15.05
C GLN A 169 -3.32 -0.44 -15.06
#